data_bc2b0f8e4d741cd355ff8d9833ff7aea
#
_entry.id   bc2b0f8e4d741cd355ff8d9833ff7aea
#
_cell.length_a   1.000
_cell.length_b   1.000
_cell.length_c   1.000
_cell.angle_alpha   90.00
_cell.angle_beta   90.00
_cell.angle_gamma   90.00
#
_symmetry.space_group_name_H-M   'P 1'
#
loop_
_entity.id
_entity.type
_entity.pdbx_description
1 polymer ?
#
loop_
_entity_poly.entity_id
_entity_poly.type
_entity_poly.pdbx_seq_one_letter_code
_entity_poly.pdbx_strand_id
1 'polypeptide(L)'
;FPERHDEIDPNATQWLAGQLGTTTEALSSYELNGRQGQRHQRTIRVFLGYRPATGDDLKQLNQWLCSEALPFDPQARHGRDLALDWCRIHHLEPPASDELNRTIRSAVRSYEAQQQAVIYSRLSASSKAAINRLLGEDDTDPDEADNENAKSISFSSLKTDPGKASLDSLLVAIAKLKCIDEIGLAPEVFTDVPAKFIDQFRQRCSTESIRELRRHPVAIRYSMVAMFCWRRQQQLTDSLIDLLLQVIHNLGTRAEKKIDKKQFVAFKKIRGKARLLFKLAEATVDQPEGIIKEVVYPVVSKKTLEELVAEFKTMGFDFEREVQESMRSSYGHHYRSMLMPVLDALIFQSNNTVHRPVIEALAVLKANRDSRQQYYNAADVPLEGIVSTKLRDVVVEQDKNGKDRVNRINYEICVLRALRKRLGTKEIWVDGADRYRNPEQDLPADFADKRDSYYAMLDVPKDVAVFIEQIQS
;
A
#
# COMPACT_ATOMS: atom_id res chain seq x y z
N PHE A 1 -15.39 32.35 31.40
CA PHE A 1 -16.53 32.46 32.34
C PHE A 1 -17.78 32.04 31.63
N PRO A 2 -18.74 31.38 32.34
CA PRO A 2 -20.02 30.99 31.76
C PRO A 2 -20.84 32.23 31.39
N GLU A 3 -21.48 32.22 30.22
CA GLU A 3 -22.38 33.29 29.78
C GLU A 3 -23.82 33.06 30.27
N ARG A 4 -24.19 31.76 30.52
CA ARG A 4 -25.49 31.33 30.99
C ARG A 4 -25.38 30.35 32.13
N HIS A 5 -26.43 30.27 32.95
CA HIS A 5 -26.48 29.40 34.14
C HIS A 5 -26.45 27.92 33.77
N ASP A 6 -26.95 27.53 32.60
CA ASP A 6 -26.96 26.16 32.09
C ASP A 6 -25.56 25.64 31.62
N GLU A 7 -24.60 26.53 31.48
CA GLU A 7 -23.19 26.22 31.20
C GLU A 7 -22.41 25.81 32.47
N ILE A 8 -22.98 26.02 33.67
CA ILE A 8 -22.33 25.69 34.93
C ILE A 8 -22.69 24.27 35.34
N ASP A 9 -21.67 23.44 35.62
CA ASP A 9 -21.87 22.08 36.06
C ASP A 9 -22.73 22.03 37.33
N PRO A 10 -23.92 21.36 37.32
CA PRO A 10 -24.79 21.24 38.49
C PRO A 10 -24.12 20.61 39.71
N ASN A 11 -23.20 19.64 39.51
CA ASN A 11 -22.48 18.98 40.60
C ASN A 11 -21.49 19.96 41.27
N ALA A 12 -20.78 20.76 40.47
CA ALA A 12 -19.89 21.80 40.99
C ALA A 12 -20.69 22.85 41.77
N THR A 13 -21.86 23.25 41.26
CA THR A 13 -22.74 24.21 41.91
C THR A 13 -23.25 23.64 43.26
N GLN A 14 -23.69 22.39 43.30
CA GLN A 14 -24.15 21.72 44.51
C GLN A 14 -23.04 21.59 45.55
N TRP A 15 -21.84 21.21 45.14
CA TRP A 15 -20.68 21.10 46.02
C TRP A 15 -20.31 22.47 46.65
N LEU A 16 -20.24 23.52 45.80
CA LEU A 16 -19.93 24.88 46.26
C LEU A 16 -21.04 25.42 47.23
N ALA A 17 -22.30 25.20 46.91
CA ALA A 17 -23.40 25.59 47.76
C ALA A 17 -23.30 24.95 49.17
N GLY A 18 -22.93 23.66 49.23
CA GLY A 18 -22.65 22.97 50.50
C GLY A 18 -21.46 23.56 51.26
N GLN A 19 -20.37 23.97 50.59
CA GLN A 19 -19.20 24.58 51.21
C GLN A 19 -19.51 25.99 51.76
N LEU A 20 -20.36 26.73 51.05
CA LEU A 20 -20.71 28.13 51.41
C LEU A 20 -21.90 28.25 52.31
N GLY A 21 -22.58 27.13 52.70
CA GLY A 21 -23.78 27.12 53.51
C GLY A 21 -24.97 27.84 52.86
N THR A 22 -25.06 27.79 51.52
CA THR A 22 -26.12 28.41 50.72
C THR A 22 -26.87 27.40 49.86
N THR A 23 -27.87 27.82 49.12
CA THR A 23 -28.63 26.93 48.23
C THR A 23 -28.27 27.13 46.80
N THR A 24 -28.49 26.12 45.95
CA THR A 24 -28.23 26.19 44.50
C THR A 24 -29.10 27.25 43.80
N GLU A 25 -30.31 27.51 44.35
CA GLU A 25 -31.23 28.55 43.85
C GLU A 25 -30.66 29.97 43.96
N ALA A 26 -29.73 30.21 44.88
CA ALA A 26 -29.07 31.50 45.02
C ALA A 26 -28.28 31.87 43.73
N LEU A 27 -27.78 30.91 42.96
CA LEU A 27 -27.13 31.13 41.71
C LEU A 27 -28.09 31.60 40.62
N SER A 28 -29.34 31.12 40.61
CA SER A 28 -30.32 31.45 39.57
C SER A 28 -30.73 32.95 39.60
N SER A 29 -30.61 33.59 40.78
CA SER A 29 -30.85 35.04 40.94
C SER A 29 -29.63 35.90 40.64
N TYR A 30 -28.45 35.30 40.40
CA TYR A 30 -27.20 36.02 40.15
C TYR A 30 -27.05 36.35 38.68
N GLU A 31 -26.93 37.64 38.35
CA GLU A 31 -26.73 38.16 37.01
C GLU A 31 -25.26 37.97 36.58
N LEU A 32 -24.96 36.89 35.87
CA LEU A 32 -23.60 36.60 35.38
C LEU A 32 -22.98 37.74 34.56
N ASN A 33 -23.80 38.39 33.72
CA ASN A 33 -23.36 39.48 32.83
C ASN A 33 -23.70 40.91 33.36
N GLY A 34 -24.28 40.98 34.58
CA GLY A 34 -24.54 42.26 35.22
C GLY A 34 -23.29 42.99 35.74
N ARG A 35 -23.44 44.22 36.19
CA ARG A 35 -22.28 44.99 36.71
C ARG A 35 -21.55 44.29 37.85
N GLN A 36 -22.24 43.56 38.67
CA GLN A 36 -21.65 42.80 39.77
C GLN A 36 -20.90 41.58 39.26
N GLY A 37 -21.43 40.86 38.29
CA GLY A 37 -20.79 39.75 37.63
C GLY A 37 -19.48 40.18 36.97
N GLN A 38 -19.49 41.28 36.22
CA GLN A 38 -18.29 41.85 35.57
C GLN A 38 -17.20 42.26 36.60
N ARG A 39 -17.61 42.80 37.74
CA ARG A 39 -16.68 43.14 38.83
C ARG A 39 -16.05 41.88 39.42
N HIS A 40 -16.84 40.84 39.68
CA HIS A 40 -16.35 39.55 40.20
C HIS A 40 -15.39 38.87 39.17
N GLN A 41 -15.79 38.84 37.91
CA GLN A 41 -14.92 38.31 36.85
C GLN A 41 -13.56 39.05 36.80
N ARG A 42 -13.57 40.37 36.89
CA ARG A 42 -12.33 41.17 36.97
C ARG A 42 -11.45 40.80 38.17
N THR A 43 -12.05 40.64 39.34
CA THR A 43 -11.35 40.22 40.56
C THR A 43 -10.73 38.84 40.42
N ILE A 44 -11.49 37.87 39.83
CA ILE A 44 -11.03 36.52 39.61
C ILE A 44 -9.89 36.51 38.59
N ARG A 45 -9.99 37.31 37.50
CA ARG A 45 -8.90 37.43 36.50
C ARG A 45 -7.58 37.90 37.15
N VAL A 46 -7.68 38.95 37.96
CA VAL A 46 -6.49 39.49 38.65
C VAL A 46 -5.90 38.46 39.61
N PHE A 47 -6.74 37.74 40.35
CA PHE A 47 -6.33 36.71 41.30
C PHE A 47 -5.65 35.51 40.58
N LEU A 48 -6.17 35.09 39.44
CA LEU A 48 -5.62 33.99 38.66
C LEU A 48 -4.50 34.41 37.70
N GLY A 49 -4.19 35.71 37.61
CA GLY A 49 -3.21 36.22 36.66
C GLY A 49 -3.64 36.19 35.19
N TYR A 50 -4.95 36.11 34.92
CA TYR A 50 -5.49 36.08 33.56
C TYR A 50 -5.87 37.48 33.09
N ARG A 51 -5.79 37.71 31.77
CA ARG A 51 -6.32 38.88 31.10
C ARG A 51 -7.18 38.50 29.89
N PRO A 52 -8.11 39.35 29.45
CA PRO A 52 -8.83 39.13 28.21
C PRO A 52 -7.89 39.03 27.01
N ALA A 53 -8.18 38.14 26.05
CA ALA A 53 -7.45 38.08 24.81
C ALA A 53 -7.68 39.34 23.97
N THR A 54 -6.62 39.85 23.38
CA THR A 54 -6.63 41.00 22.47
C THR A 54 -6.60 40.54 21.01
N GLY A 55 -6.85 41.46 20.06
CA GLY A 55 -6.73 41.15 18.64
C GLY A 55 -5.31 40.69 18.23
N ASP A 56 -4.25 41.15 18.94
CA ASP A 56 -2.90 40.70 18.66
C ASP A 56 -2.63 39.31 19.23
N ASP A 57 -3.22 38.95 20.36
CA ASP A 57 -3.18 37.58 20.87
C ASP A 57 -3.87 36.61 19.89
N LEU A 58 -5.00 37.00 19.29
CA LEU A 58 -5.68 36.19 18.28
C LEU A 58 -4.86 36.04 16.98
N LYS A 59 -4.08 37.02 16.60
CA LYS A 59 -3.11 36.88 15.50
C LYS A 59 -1.99 35.90 15.85
N GLN A 60 -1.44 35.99 17.07
CA GLN A 60 -0.45 35.01 17.55
C GLN A 60 -0.99 33.61 17.63
N LEU A 61 -2.23 33.43 18.14
CA LEU A 61 -2.93 32.14 18.12
C LEU A 61 -3.08 31.61 16.69
N ASN A 62 -3.51 32.47 15.75
CA ASN A 62 -3.64 32.08 14.34
C ASN A 62 -2.30 31.61 13.77
N GLN A 63 -1.22 32.36 14.03
CA GLN A 63 0.12 31.99 13.57
C GLN A 63 0.60 30.69 14.20
N TRP A 64 0.41 30.50 15.51
CA TRP A 64 0.75 29.27 16.20
C TRP A 64 -0.04 28.07 15.68
N LEU A 65 -1.33 28.23 15.44
CA LEU A 65 -2.14 27.19 14.82
C LEU A 65 -1.58 26.77 13.45
N CYS A 66 -1.16 27.74 12.62
CA CYS A 66 -0.58 27.46 11.30
C CYS A 66 0.78 26.74 11.39
N SER A 67 1.63 27.09 12.36
CA SER A 67 3.00 26.52 12.44
C SER A 67 3.06 25.22 13.22
N GLU A 68 2.27 25.05 14.26
CA GLU A 68 2.42 23.93 15.20
C GLU A 68 1.26 22.92 15.17
N ALA A 69 0.02 23.36 14.98
CA ALA A 69 -1.14 22.49 15.09
C ALA A 69 -1.58 21.90 13.72
N LEU A 70 -1.77 22.76 12.72
CA LEU A 70 -2.31 22.37 11.41
C LEU A 70 -1.40 21.45 10.58
N PRO A 71 -0.06 21.44 10.73
CA PRO A 71 0.77 20.43 10.09
C PRO A 71 0.43 19.00 10.51
N PHE A 72 -0.03 18.79 11.74
CA PHE A 72 -0.43 17.49 12.28
C PHE A 72 -1.92 17.18 12.10
N ASP A 73 -2.76 18.20 12.13
CA ASP A 73 -4.23 18.09 11.94
C ASP A 73 -4.75 19.19 11.00
N PRO A 74 -4.59 19.04 9.67
CA PRO A 74 -4.99 20.07 8.69
C PRO A 74 -6.47 20.44 8.73
N GLN A 75 -7.32 19.56 9.25
CA GLN A 75 -8.76 19.78 9.38
C GLN A 75 -9.17 20.47 10.69
N ALA A 76 -8.19 20.73 11.56
CA ALA A 76 -8.42 21.29 12.89
C ALA A 76 -9.53 20.57 13.69
N ARG A 77 -9.57 19.24 13.65
CA ARG A 77 -10.58 18.43 14.38
C ARG A 77 -10.56 18.74 15.87
N HIS A 78 -9.37 18.95 16.42
CA HIS A 78 -9.12 19.34 17.81
C HIS A 78 -8.75 20.82 17.93
N GLY A 79 -9.02 21.63 16.90
CA GLY A 79 -8.58 23.02 16.83
C GLY A 79 -9.11 23.88 17.98
N ARG A 80 -10.33 23.60 18.47
CA ARG A 80 -10.92 24.30 19.61
C ARG A 80 -10.17 23.98 20.90
N ASP A 81 -9.93 22.71 21.19
CA ASP A 81 -9.26 22.28 22.42
C ASP A 81 -7.81 22.82 22.44
N LEU A 82 -7.11 22.72 21.32
CA LEU A 82 -5.77 23.27 21.16
C LEU A 82 -5.73 24.79 21.33
N ALA A 83 -6.71 25.53 20.81
CA ALA A 83 -6.81 26.96 20.98
C ALA A 83 -7.14 27.35 22.44
N LEU A 84 -7.96 26.61 23.12
CA LEU A 84 -8.25 26.82 24.56
C LEU A 84 -7.02 26.51 25.41
N ASP A 85 -6.29 25.44 25.14
CA ASP A 85 -5.03 25.11 25.82
C ASP A 85 -3.96 26.18 25.58
N TRP A 86 -3.86 26.68 24.35
CA TRP A 86 -2.96 27.80 24.05
C TRP A 86 -3.31 29.05 24.89
N CYS A 87 -4.59 29.42 24.96
CA CYS A 87 -5.06 30.51 25.80
C CYS A 87 -4.70 30.28 27.28
N ARG A 88 -4.89 29.06 27.78
CA ARG A 88 -4.56 28.69 29.17
C ARG A 88 -3.07 28.85 29.46
N ILE A 89 -2.21 28.37 28.58
CA ILE A 89 -0.75 28.46 28.73
C ILE A 89 -0.29 29.90 28.74
N HIS A 90 -0.93 30.80 27.97
CA HIS A 90 -0.59 32.23 27.90
C HIS A 90 -1.36 33.09 28.92
N HIS A 91 -2.07 32.46 29.86
CA HIS A 91 -2.91 33.14 30.85
C HIS A 91 -3.91 34.14 30.24
N LEU A 92 -4.52 33.71 29.10
CA LEU A 92 -5.53 34.49 28.41
C LEU A 92 -6.93 33.93 28.70
N GLU A 93 -7.87 34.82 29.00
CA GLU A 93 -9.28 34.44 28.93
C GLU A 93 -9.64 34.23 27.47
N PRO A 94 -10.17 33.05 27.11
CA PRO A 94 -10.58 32.77 25.74
C PRO A 94 -11.60 33.80 25.25
N PRO A 95 -11.54 34.20 23.97
CA PRO A 95 -12.58 35.06 23.38
C PRO A 95 -13.91 34.30 23.30
N ALA A 96 -15.00 35.02 22.99
CA ALA A 96 -16.30 34.39 22.75
C ALA A 96 -16.20 33.24 21.75
N SER A 97 -17.01 32.20 21.93
CA SER A 97 -16.99 30.96 21.17
C SER A 97 -16.97 31.18 19.64
N ASP A 98 -17.78 32.15 19.17
CA ASP A 98 -17.87 32.51 17.75
C ASP A 98 -16.60 33.18 17.22
N GLU A 99 -15.94 33.98 18.02
CA GLU A 99 -14.69 34.64 17.68
C GLU A 99 -13.54 33.64 17.62
N LEU A 100 -13.46 32.74 18.62
CA LEU A 100 -12.50 31.66 18.62
C LEU A 100 -12.66 30.75 17.39
N ASN A 101 -13.88 30.34 17.08
CA ASN A 101 -14.18 29.54 15.90
C ASN A 101 -13.87 30.27 14.58
N ARG A 102 -14.05 31.60 14.53
CA ARG A 102 -13.62 32.41 13.38
C ARG A 102 -12.11 32.41 13.21
N THR A 103 -11.39 32.57 14.31
CA THR A 103 -9.92 32.55 14.33
C THR A 103 -9.39 31.19 13.83
N ILE A 104 -9.93 30.09 14.33
CA ILE A 104 -9.55 28.72 13.90
C ILE A 104 -9.82 28.54 12.39
N ARG A 105 -11.02 28.89 11.92
CA ARG A 105 -11.35 28.82 10.48
C ARG A 105 -10.46 29.70 9.62
N SER A 106 -10.09 30.88 10.13
CA SER A 106 -9.13 31.75 9.44
C SER A 106 -7.74 31.13 9.36
N ALA A 107 -7.27 30.50 10.45
CA ALA A 107 -6.00 29.78 10.46
C ALA A 107 -5.97 28.64 9.46
N VAL A 108 -7.03 27.80 9.42
CA VAL A 108 -7.15 26.71 8.44
C VAL A 108 -7.06 27.24 7.00
N ARG A 109 -7.82 28.29 6.67
CA ARG A 109 -7.79 28.89 5.33
C ARG A 109 -6.42 29.47 4.97
N SER A 110 -5.77 30.14 5.93
CA SER A 110 -4.43 30.71 5.72
C SER A 110 -3.39 29.62 5.49
N TYR A 111 -3.46 28.55 6.27
CA TYR A 111 -2.59 27.39 6.13
C TYR A 111 -2.78 26.68 4.79
N GLU A 112 -4.05 26.42 4.42
CA GLU A 112 -4.36 25.80 3.13
C GLU A 112 -3.85 26.65 1.96
N ALA A 113 -4.08 27.95 1.99
CA ALA A 113 -3.60 28.86 0.95
C ALA A 113 -2.07 28.89 0.85
N GLN A 114 -1.38 28.87 1.99
CA GLN A 114 0.09 28.83 2.06
C GLN A 114 0.63 27.52 1.45
N GLN A 115 0.12 26.37 1.85
CA GLN A 115 0.56 25.09 1.31
C GLN A 115 0.30 24.97 -0.21
N GLN A 116 -0.87 25.43 -0.66
CA GLN A 116 -1.22 25.43 -2.08
C GLN A 116 -0.32 26.37 -2.90
N ALA A 117 0.02 27.56 -2.36
CA ALA A 117 0.94 28.47 -3.01
C ALA A 117 2.36 27.89 -3.12
N VAL A 118 2.83 27.21 -2.09
CA VAL A 118 4.14 26.52 -2.09
C VAL A 118 4.16 25.45 -3.18
N ILE A 119 3.18 24.54 -3.22
CA ILE A 119 3.09 23.50 -4.26
C ILE A 119 3.04 24.15 -5.65
N TYR A 120 2.17 25.14 -5.86
CA TYR A 120 2.03 25.82 -7.14
C TYR A 120 3.34 26.47 -7.62
N SER A 121 4.10 27.09 -6.71
CA SER A 121 5.39 27.73 -7.03
C SER A 121 6.46 26.72 -7.46
N ARG A 122 6.40 25.50 -6.90
CA ARG A 122 7.35 24.42 -7.21
C ARG A 122 7.01 23.64 -8.49
N LEU A 123 5.77 23.77 -9.00
CA LEU A 123 5.38 23.12 -10.26
C LEU A 123 6.10 23.76 -11.45
N SER A 124 6.69 22.92 -12.30
CA SER A 124 7.33 23.35 -13.56
C SER A 124 6.29 23.88 -14.57
N ALA A 125 6.74 24.64 -15.54
CA ALA A 125 5.89 25.10 -16.63
C ALA A 125 5.32 23.92 -17.45
N SER A 126 6.12 22.86 -17.66
CA SER A 126 5.69 21.63 -18.33
C SER A 126 4.62 20.89 -17.56
N SER A 127 4.78 20.75 -16.23
CA SER A 127 3.75 20.12 -15.37
C SER A 127 2.42 20.91 -15.39
N LYS A 128 2.50 22.23 -15.36
CA LYS A 128 1.31 23.09 -15.48
C LYS A 128 0.59 22.92 -16.82
N ALA A 129 1.34 22.90 -17.94
CA ALA A 129 0.79 22.64 -19.26
C ALA A 129 0.15 21.24 -19.36
N ALA A 130 0.78 20.21 -18.80
CA ALA A 130 0.23 18.86 -18.77
C ALA A 130 -1.08 18.78 -17.97
N ILE A 131 -1.14 19.47 -16.81
CA ILE A 131 -2.37 19.58 -16.02
C ILE A 131 -3.50 20.29 -16.82
N ASN A 132 -3.19 21.34 -17.57
CA ASN A 132 -4.19 22.00 -18.40
C ASN A 132 -4.74 21.07 -19.48
N ARG A 133 -3.88 20.34 -20.19
CA ARG A 133 -4.31 19.32 -21.17
C ARG A 133 -5.19 18.27 -20.52
N LEU A 134 -4.81 17.77 -19.34
CA LEU A 134 -5.58 16.78 -18.60
C LEU A 134 -6.97 17.31 -18.20
N LEU A 135 -7.09 18.60 -17.91
CA LEU A 135 -8.36 19.27 -17.63
C LEU A 135 -9.09 19.73 -18.90
N GLY A 136 -8.50 19.58 -20.10
CA GLY A 136 -9.09 19.99 -21.38
C GLY A 136 -9.21 21.51 -21.51
N GLU A 137 -8.19 22.26 -21.08
CA GLU A 137 -8.12 23.73 -21.22
C GLU A 137 -7.39 24.20 -22.49
N ASP A 138 -6.72 23.29 -23.20
CA ASP A 138 -6.18 23.61 -24.53
C ASP A 138 -7.37 23.64 -25.51
N ASP A 139 -7.46 24.72 -26.28
CA ASP A 139 -8.49 25.04 -27.29
C ASP A 139 -8.48 24.07 -28.51
N THR A 140 -8.38 22.79 -28.30
CA THR A 140 -8.64 21.80 -29.35
C THR A 140 -10.11 21.50 -29.34
N ASP A 141 -10.75 21.96 -30.43
CA ASP A 141 -12.17 21.74 -30.74
C ASP A 141 -12.52 20.26 -30.48
N PRO A 142 -13.59 19.98 -29.70
CA PRO A 142 -14.01 18.58 -29.44
C PRO A 142 -14.32 17.79 -30.72
N ASP A 143 -14.53 18.46 -31.87
CA ASP A 143 -14.84 17.84 -33.15
C ASP A 143 -13.60 17.37 -33.96
N GLU A 144 -12.34 17.71 -33.54
CA GLU A 144 -11.12 17.18 -34.17
C GLU A 144 -10.55 15.91 -33.52
N ALA A 145 -11.20 15.38 -32.48
CA ALA A 145 -10.76 14.21 -31.74
C ALA A 145 -11.19 12.86 -32.35
N ASP A 146 -11.63 12.82 -33.60
CA ASP A 146 -11.98 11.59 -34.35
C ASP A 146 -10.73 10.83 -34.89
N ASN A 147 -9.64 10.82 -34.14
CA ASN A 147 -8.57 9.87 -34.41
C ASN A 147 -8.75 8.61 -33.55
N GLU A 148 -9.43 7.61 -34.09
CA GLU A 148 -9.87 6.35 -33.48
C GLU A 148 -8.77 5.46 -32.84
N ASN A 149 -7.51 5.90 -32.76
CA ASN A 149 -6.39 5.06 -32.33
C ASN A 149 -5.62 5.50 -31.08
N ALA A 150 -6.02 6.59 -30.42
CA ALA A 150 -5.49 6.93 -29.11
C ALA A 150 -6.64 7.26 -28.16
N LYS A 151 -7.16 6.29 -27.41
CA LYS A 151 -8.04 6.55 -26.26
C LYS A 151 -7.24 7.40 -25.26
N SER A 152 -7.33 8.74 -25.42
CA SER A 152 -6.75 9.66 -24.47
C SER A 152 -7.34 9.39 -23.08
N ILE A 153 -6.48 9.18 -22.09
CA ILE A 153 -6.91 8.96 -20.70
C ILE A 153 -7.50 10.27 -20.19
N SER A 154 -8.80 10.28 -19.93
CA SER A 154 -9.47 11.46 -19.36
C SER A 154 -9.20 11.56 -17.85
N PHE A 155 -9.25 12.78 -17.29
CA PHE A 155 -9.15 12.99 -15.85
C PHE A 155 -10.19 12.19 -15.06
N SER A 156 -11.41 12.06 -15.58
CA SER A 156 -12.46 11.25 -14.97
C SER A 156 -12.09 9.76 -14.91
N SER A 157 -11.39 9.25 -15.93
CA SER A 157 -10.92 7.85 -15.93
C SER A 157 -9.79 7.60 -14.91
N LEU A 158 -8.96 8.62 -14.61
CA LEU A 158 -7.93 8.50 -13.57
C LEU A 158 -8.52 8.29 -12.17
N LYS A 159 -9.74 8.72 -11.91
CA LYS A 159 -10.42 8.56 -10.61
C LYS A 159 -10.90 7.14 -10.33
N THR A 160 -11.04 6.32 -11.36
CA THR A 160 -11.54 4.94 -11.23
C THR A 160 -10.40 3.97 -10.97
N ASP A 161 -10.64 2.97 -10.11
CA ASP A 161 -9.66 1.92 -9.85
C ASP A 161 -9.60 0.92 -11.01
N PRO A 162 -8.45 0.20 -11.16
CA PRO A 162 -8.36 -0.92 -12.08
C PRO A 162 -9.42 -1.98 -11.73
N GLY A 163 -10.01 -2.60 -12.76
CA GLY A 163 -10.97 -3.67 -12.60
C GLY A 163 -10.36 -4.98 -12.12
N LYS A 164 -11.09 -6.10 -12.33
CA LYS A 164 -10.59 -7.44 -12.03
C LYS A 164 -9.32 -7.74 -12.84
N ALA A 165 -8.48 -8.66 -12.32
CA ALA A 165 -7.23 -9.07 -12.98
C ALA A 165 -7.49 -9.65 -14.39
N SER A 166 -7.35 -8.81 -15.39
CA SER A 166 -7.49 -9.11 -16.83
C SER A 166 -6.44 -8.33 -17.61
N LEU A 167 -6.20 -8.72 -18.87
CA LEU A 167 -5.30 -8.00 -19.77
C LEU A 167 -5.75 -6.54 -19.95
N ASP A 168 -7.03 -6.33 -20.18
CA ASP A 168 -7.58 -4.99 -20.41
C ASP A 168 -7.39 -4.08 -19.18
N SER A 169 -7.66 -4.60 -17.98
CA SER A 169 -7.46 -3.85 -16.74
C SER A 169 -6.00 -3.46 -16.52
N LEU A 170 -5.05 -4.36 -16.86
CA LEU A 170 -3.62 -4.09 -16.78
C LEU A 170 -3.20 -3.00 -17.77
N LEU A 171 -3.62 -3.11 -19.05
CA LEU A 171 -3.29 -2.14 -20.07
C LEU A 171 -3.86 -0.76 -19.76
N VAL A 172 -5.11 -0.69 -19.27
CA VAL A 172 -5.72 0.57 -18.82
C VAL A 172 -4.97 1.16 -17.64
N ALA A 173 -4.56 0.36 -16.65
CA ALA A 173 -3.78 0.84 -15.51
C ALA A 173 -2.41 1.37 -15.91
N ILE A 174 -1.71 0.69 -16.85
CA ILE A 174 -0.44 1.16 -17.42
C ILE A 174 -0.63 2.47 -18.18
N ALA A 175 -1.69 2.59 -18.98
CA ALA A 175 -1.97 3.82 -19.71
C ALA A 175 -2.26 5.01 -18.76
N LYS A 176 -2.99 4.76 -17.67
CA LYS A 176 -3.23 5.76 -16.61
C LYS A 176 -1.92 6.18 -15.93
N LEU A 177 -1.05 5.22 -15.59
CA LEU A 177 0.24 5.49 -14.96
C LEU A 177 1.10 6.35 -15.88
N LYS A 178 1.24 6.00 -17.17
CA LYS A 178 1.99 6.79 -18.16
C LYS A 178 1.44 8.21 -18.30
N CYS A 179 0.12 8.35 -18.33
CA CYS A 179 -0.52 9.67 -18.40
C CYS A 179 -0.16 10.55 -17.20
N ILE A 180 -0.05 9.97 -15.99
CA ILE A 180 0.39 10.70 -14.81
C ILE A 180 1.89 10.99 -14.86
N ASP A 181 2.72 10.04 -15.31
CA ASP A 181 4.17 10.22 -15.44
C ASP A 181 4.51 11.35 -16.41
N GLU A 182 3.73 11.53 -17.48
CA GLU A 182 3.87 12.63 -18.43
C GLU A 182 3.66 14.03 -17.82
N ILE A 183 3.00 14.12 -16.67
CA ILE A 183 2.86 15.38 -15.94
C ILE A 183 4.21 15.81 -15.34
N GLY A 184 5.10 14.87 -15.04
CA GLY A 184 6.45 15.13 -14.57
C GLY A 184 6.47 15.76 -13.18
N LEU A 185 5.72 15.17 -12.22
CA LEU A 185 5.69 15.61 -10.83
C LEU A 185 6.92 15.09 -10.10
N ALA A 186 7.89 15.98 -9.84
CA ALA A 186 9.06 15.64 -9.06
C ALA A 186 8.72 15.54 -7.54
N PRO A 187 9.35 14.63 -6.78
CA PRO A 187 9.12 14.49 -5.33
C PRO A 187 9.31 15.80 -4.55
N GLU A 188 10.23 16.65 -5.02
CA GLU A 188 10.58 17.93 -4.41
C GLU A 188 9.40 18.92 -4.38
N VAL A 189 8.41 18.75 -5.25
CA VAL A 189 7.19 19.56 -5.25
C VAL A 189 6.45 19.43 -3.92
N PHE A 190 6.50 18.24 -3.31
CA PHE A 190 5.79 17.90 -2.08
C PHE A 190 6.67 17.84 -0.83
N THR A 191 7.93 18.23 -0.92
CA THR A 191 8.83 18.31 0.24
C THR A 191 8.23 19.25 1.29
N ASP A 192 8.23 18.82 2.55
CA ASP A 192 7.67 19.52 3.71
C ASP A 192 6.15 19.73 3.68
N VAL A 193 5.44 19.13 2.72
CA VAL A 193 3.97 19.15 2.70
C VAL A 193 3.46 17.92 3.47
N PRO A 194 2.67 18.11 4.55
CA PRO A 194 2.19 16.98 5.34
C PRO A 194 1.35 16.00 4.52
N ALA A 195 1.59 14.70 4.72
CA ALA A 195 0.89 13.65 3.99
C ALA A 195 -0.64 13.72 4.17
N LYS A 196 -1.11 14.07 5.38
CA LYS A 196 -2.55 14.26 5.67
C LYS A 196 -3.16 15.40 4.86
N PHE A 197 -2.39 16.48 4.60
CA PHE A 197 -2.82 17.58 3.76
C PHE A 197 -2.99 17.13 2.30
N ILE A 198 -2.00 16.42 1.77
CA ILE A 198 -2.05 15.85 0.41
C ILE A 198 -3.28 14.94 0.28
N ASP A 199 -3.52 14.06 1.25
CA ASP A 199 -4.64 13.12 1.21
C ASP A 199 -6.01 13.80 1.28
N GLN A 200 -6.14 14.87 2.09
CA GLN A 200 -7.34 15.69 2.16
C GLN A 200 -7.70 16.29 0.78
N PHE A 201 -6.73 16.94 0.13
CA PHE A 201 -6.96 17.59 -1.17
C PHE A 201 -7.06 16.57 -2.31
N ARG A 202 -6.36 15.43 -2.25
CA ARG A 202 -6.59 14.30 -3.14
C ARG A 202 -8.04 13.83 -3.08
N GLN A 203 -8.58 13.63 -1.87
CA GLN A 203 -9.96 13.19 -1.69
C GLN A 203 -10.94 14.22 -2.23
N ARG A 204 -10.74 15.49 -1.94
CA ARG A 204 -11.55 16.59 -2.49
C ARG A 204 -11.50 16.60 -4.01
N CYS A 205 -10.31 16.54 -4.61
CA CYS A 205 -10.12 16.52 -6.06
C CYS A 205 -10.80 15.30 -6.71
N SER A 206 -10.86 14.15 -6.03
CA SER A 206 -11.51 12.94 -6.55
C SER A 206 -13.04 13.08 -6.63
N THR A 207 -13.66 13.91 -5.80
CA THR A 207 -15.11 14.12 -5.78
C THR A 207 -15.57 15.25 -6.70
N GLU A 208 -14.77 16.29 -6.91
CA GLU A 208 -15.12 17.43 -7.74
C GLU A 208 -15.08 17.08 -9.24
N SER A 209 -16.01 17.60 -10.02
CA SER A 209 -16.00 17.50 -11.48
C SER A 209 -14.91 18.39 -12.10
N ILE A 210 -14.54 18.12 -13.36
CA ILE A 210 -13.60 18.98 -14.12
C ILE A 210 -14.08 20.43 -14.15
N ARG A 211 -15.39 20.64 -14.32
CA ARG A 211 -16.01 21.97 -14.36
C ARG A 211 -15.86 22.72 -13.03
N GLU A 212 -15.96 22.02 -11.91
CA GLU A 212 -15.74 22.59 -10.57
C GLU A 212 -14.26 22.91 -10.36
N LEU A 213 -13.35 21.99 -10.71
CA LEU A 213 -11.92 22.21 -10.63
C LEU A 213 -11.45 23.44 -11.41
N ARG A 214 -11.99 23.67 -12.61
CA ARG A 214 -11.67 24.85 -13.44
C ARG A 214 -12.11 26.16 -12.80
N ARG A 215 -13.11 26.17 -11.92
CA ARG A 215 -13.60 27.37 -11.23
C ARG A 215 -12.71 27.83 -10.08
N HIS A 216 -11.84 26.95 -9.58
CA HIS A 216 -10.94 27.32 -8.52
C HIS A 216 -9.87 28.34 -9.00
N PRO A 217 -9.40 29.22 -8.12
CA PRO A 217 -8.21 30.03 -8.39
C PRO A 217 -7.04 29.16 -8.86
N VAL A 218 -6.20 29.72 -9.71
CA VAL A 218 -5.11 29.02 -10.40
C VAL A 218 -4.24 28.20 -9.45
N ALA A 219 -3.74 28.80 -8.36
CA ALA A 219 -2.90 28.11 -7.40
C ALA A 219 -3.59 26.91 -6.73
N ILE A 220 -4.88 27.05 -6.40
CA ILE A 220 -5.69 25.98 -5.79
C ILE A 220 -5.89 24.84 -6.79
N ARG A 221 -6.32 25.16 -8.01
CA ARG A 221 -6.60 24.19 -9.05
C ARG A 221 -5.38 23.31 -9.37
N TYR A 222 -4.23 23.93 -9.64
CA TYR A 222 -3.03 23.19 -10.00
C TYR A 222 -2.49 22.36 -8.82
N SER A 223 -2.48 22.91 -7.61
CA SER A 223 -2.02 22.18 -6.44
C SER A 223 -2.92 20.99 -6.11
N MET A 224 -4.25 21.14 -6.22
CA MET A 224 -5.19 20.04 -6.01
C MET A 224 -5.00 18.89 -7.01
N VAL A 225 -4.89 19.21 -8.30
CA VAL A 225 -4.68 18.21 -9.35
C VAL A 225 -3.30 17.55 -9.20
N ALA A 226 -2.26 18.32 -8.86
CA ALA A 226 -0.93 17.78 -8.61
C ALA A 226 -0.93 16.79 -7.43
N MET A 227 -1.55 17.16 -6.29
CA MET A 227 -1.68 16.26 -5.13
C MET A 227 -2.48 14.99 -5.46
N PHE A 228 -3.56 15.15 -6.24
CA PHE A 228 -4.34 14.01 -6.72
C PHE A 228 -3.48 13.08 -7.59
N CYS A 229 -2.81 13.60 -8.60
CA CYS A 229 -1.98 12.82 -9.51
C CYS A 229 -0.80 12.14 -8.78
N TRP A 230 -0.15 12.84 -7.85
CA TRP A 230 0.93 12.30 -7.03
C TRP A 230 0.50 11.07 -6.24
N ARG A 231 -0.61 11.16 -5.50
CA ARG A 231 -1.15 10.01 -4.75
C ARG A 231 -1.72 8.94 -5.68
N ARG A 232 -2.31 9.35 -6.81
CA ARG A 232 -2.87 8.40 -7.77
C ARG A 232 -1.81 7.57 -8.46
N GLN A 233 -0.64 8.13 -8.74
CA GLN A 233 0.52 7.41 -9.25
C GLN A 233 0.89 6.26 -8.31
N GLN A 234 1.05 6.55 -7.03
CA GLN A 234 1.38 5.55 -6.00
C GLN A 234 0.33 4.43 -5.93
N GLN A 235 -0.96 4.80 -5.91
CA GLN A 235 -2.07 3.83 -5.87
C GLN A 235 -2.14 2.95 -7.12
N LEU A 236 -1.91 3.52 -8.30
CA LEU A 236 -1.89 2.76 -9.56
C LEU A 236 -0.69 1.82 -9.61
N THR A 237 0.47 2.24 -9.15
CA THR A 237 1.66 1.41 -9.04
C THR A 237 1.40 0.22 -8.12
N ASP A 238 0.87 0.45 -6.92
CA ASP A 238 0.48 -0.62 -5.99
C ASP A 238 -0.55 -1.57 -6.61
N SER A 239 -1.55 -1.03 -7.30
CA SER A 239 -2.59 -1.84 -7.96
C SER A 239 -2.02 -2.69 -9.08
N LEU A 240 -1.06 -2.18 -9.86
CA LEU A 240 -0.36 -2.95 -10.90
C LEU A 240 0.45 -4.10 -10.29
N ILE A 241 1.09 -3.87 -9.14
CA ILE A 241 1.84 -4.91 -8.42
C ILE A 241 0.87 -5.98 -7.92
N ASP A 242 -0.25 -5.61 -7.30
CA ASP A 242 -1.27 -6.57 -6.86
C ASP A 242 -1.80 -7.41 -8.02
N LEU A 243 -2.12 -6.79 -9.14
CA LEU A 243 -2.56 -7.48 -10.34
C LEU A 243 -1.48 -8.43 -10.89
N LEU A 244 -0.22 -8.00 -10.91
CA LEU A 244 0.93 -8.83 -11.30
C LEU A 244 1.04 -10.06 -10.39
N LEU A 245 1.02 -9.87 -9.08
CA LEU A 245 1.10 -10.94 -8.09
C LEU A 245 -0.06 -11.95 -8.23
N GLN A 246 -1.27 -11.43 -8.47
CA GLN A 246 -2.46 -12.25 -8.67
C GLN A 246 -2.40 -13.06 -9.97
N VAL A 247 -1.95 -12.46 -11.06
CA VAL A 247 -1.80 -13.16 -12.35
C VAL A 247 -0.77 -14.28 -12.24
N ILE A 248 0.39 -14.03 -11.62
CA ILE A 248 1.42 -15.05 -11.39
C ILE A 248 0.88 -16.18 -10.49
N HIS A 249 0.15 -15.82 -9.43
CA HIS A 249 -0.49 -16.81 -8.56
C HIS A 249 -1.49 -17.69 -9.32
N ASN A 250 -2.38 -17.06 -10.07
CA ASN A 250 -3.40 -17.77 -10.84
C ASN A 250 -2.81 -18.69 -11.91
N LEU A 251 -1.68 -18.31 -12.50
CA LEU A 251 -0.97 -19.15 -13.46
C LEU A 251 -0.52 -20.46 -12.80
N GLY A 252 0.07 -20.39 -11.59
CA GLY A 252 0.49 -21.56 -10.83
C GLY A 252 -0.68 -22.43 -10.38
N THR A 253 -1.65 -21.86 -9.67
CA THR A 253 -2.77 -22.60 -9.11
C THR A 253 -3.69 -23.26 -10.17
N ARG A 254 -3.83 -22.62 -11.34
CA ARG A 254 -4.59 -23.24 -12.45
C ARG A 254 -3.85 -24.43 -13.03
N ALA A 255 -2.52 -24.34 -13.17
CA ALA A 255 -1.72 -25.46 -13.64
C ALA A 255 -1.78 -26.64 -12.64
N GLU A 256 -1.58 -26.38 -11.35
CA GLU A 256 -1.68 -27.37 -10.28
C GLU A 256 -3.05 -28.09 -10.31
N LYS A 257 -4.15 -27.33 -10.25
CA LYS A 257 -5.50 -27.90 -10.31
C LYS A 257 -5.77 -28.72 -11.56
N LYS A 258 -5.21 -28.33 -12.71
CA LYS A 258 -5.33 -29.06 -13.96
C LYS A 258 -4.61 -30.43 -13.88
N ILE A 259 -3.41 -30.44 -13.30
CA ILE A 259 -2.62 -31.66 -13.13
C ILE A 259 -3.23 -32.57 -12.07
N ASP A 260 -3.65 -32.03 -10.92
CA ASP A 260 -4.39 -32.76 -9.88
C ASP A 260 -5.61 -33.47 -10.47
N LYS A 261 -6.41 -32.74 -11.26
CA LYS A 261 -7.58 -33.33 -11.94
C LYS A 261 -7.18 -34.41 -12.92
N LYS A 262 -6.11 -34.23 -13.70
CA LYS A 262 -5.56 -35.22 -14.63
C LYS A 262 -5.12 -36.47 -13.88
N GLN A 263 -4.36 -36.31 -12.80
CA GLN A 263 -3.88 -37.42 -11.97
C GLN A 263 -5.04 -38.15 -11.28
N PHE A 264 -6.02 -37.42 -10.76
CA PHE A 264 -7.20 -38.00 -10.14
C PHE A 264 -8.02 -38.82 -11.13
N VAL A 265 -8.19 -38.37 -12.39
CA VAL A 265 -8.85 -39.13 -13.46
C VAL A 265 -8.03 -40.35 -13.84
N ALA A 266 -6.70 -40.22 -13.92
CA ALA A 266 -5.80 -41.36 -14.17
C ALA A 266 -5.87 -42.39 -13.03
N PHE A 267 -5.87 -41.93 -11.77
CA PHE A 267 -6.06 -42.78 -10.59
C PHE A 267 -7.41 -43.57 -10.62
N LYS A 268 -8.49 -42.88 -11.00
CA LYS A 268 -9.81 -43.52 -11.15
C LYS A 268 -9.87 -44.56 -12.26
N LYS A 269 -9.10 -44.42 -13.33
CA LYS A 269 -9.06 -45.39 -14.46
C LYS A 269 -8.37 -46.69 -14.10
N ILE A 270 -7.53 -46.73 -13.07
CA ILE A 270 -6.85 -47.93 -12.61
C ILE A 270 -7.80 -48.70 -11.67
N ARG A 271 -8.61 -49.56 -12.26
CA ARG A 271 -9.51 -50.46 -11.52
C ARG A 271 -8.69 -51.23 -10.45
N GLY A 272 -9.08 -51.11 -9.20
CA GLY A 272 -8.54 -51.89 -8.08
C GLY A 272 -7.68 -51.13 -7.07
N LYS A 273 -6.98 -50.02 -7.40
CA LYS A 273 -6.10 -49.31 -6.44
C LYS A 273 -6.83 -48.72 -5.25
N ALA A 274 -7.99 -48.11 -5.49
CA ALA A 274 -8.83 -47.61 -4.40
C ALA A 274 -9.29 -48.75 -3.46
N ARG A 275 -9.59 -49.91 -4.03
CA ARG A 275 -9.96 -51.10 -3.26
C ARG A 275 -8.77 -51.69 -2.51
N LEU A 276 -7.55 -51.63 -3.08
CA LEU A 276 -6.31 -52.05 -2.40
C LEU A 276 -5.98 -51.12 -1.24
N LEU A 277 -6.08 -49.80 -1.40
CA LEU A 277 -5.88 -48.83 -0.34
C LEU A 277 -6.93 -48.98 0.78
N PHE A 278 -8.18 -49.22 0.43
CA PHE A 278 -9.23 -49.49 1.40
C PHE A 278 -8.93 -50.75 2.22
N LYS A 279 -8.57 -51.87 1.56
CA LYS A 279 -8.20 -53.09 2.23
C LYS A 279 -6.97 -52.95 3.12
N LEU A 280 -5.97 -52.15 2.67
CA LEU A 280 -4.79 -51.83 3.46
C LEU A 280 -5.18 -51.05 4.72
N ALA A 281 -6.01 -50.00 4.58
CA ALA A 281 -6.50 -49.19 5.71
C ALA A 281 -7.32 -50.04 6.68
N GLU A 282 -8.24 -50.89 6.17
CA GLU A 282 -9.07 -51.81 6.98
C GLU A 282 -8.18 -52.76 7.78
N ALA A 283 -7.23 -53.43 7.15
CA ALA A 283 -6.33 -54.36 7.82
C ALA A 283 -5.44 -53.68 8.90
N THR A 284 -5.02 -52.42 8.67
CA THR A 284 -4.22 -51.64 9.65
C THR A 284 -5.07 -51.12 10.79
N VAL A 285 -6.32 -50.78 10.60
CA VAL A 285 -7.24 -50.33 11.64
C VAL A 285 -7.72 -51.51 12.50
N ASP A 286 -8.01 -52.65 11.88
CA ASP A 286 -8.45 -53.87 12.61
C ASP A 286 -7.36 -54.47 13.50
N GLN A 287 -6.09 -54.33 13.14
CA GLN A 287 -4.97 -54.86 13.91
C GLN A 287 -3.82 -53.88 14.02
N PRO A 288 -3.97 -52.82 14.80
CA PRO A 288 -2.99 -51.71 14.87
C PRO A 288 -1.63 -52.12 15.44
N GLU A 289 -1.57 -53.14 16.30
CA GLU A 289 -0.34 -53.68 16.90
C GLU A 289 0.23 -54.83 16.10
N GLY A 290 -0.40 -55.18 14.96
CA GLY A 290 0.00 -56.34 14.19
C GLY A 290 1.27 -56.16 13.36
N ILE A 291 2.01 -57.26 13.17
CA ILE A 291 3.21 -57.29 12.34
C ILE A 291 2.78 -57.17 10.85
N ILE A 292 3.37 -56.25 10.11
CA ILE A 292 3.02 -55.96 8.68
C ILE A 292 3.04 -57.25 7.81
N LYS A 293 3.97 -58.17 8.06
CA LYS A 293 4.04 -59.44 7.32
C LYS A 293 2.83 -60.34 7.53
N GLU A 294 2.22 -60.27 8.71
CA GLU A 294 1.11 -61.15 9.11
C GLU A 294 -0.27 -60.50 8.83
N VAL A 295 -0.34 -59.16 8.94
CA VAL A 295 -1.62 -58.42 8.81
C VAL A 295 -1.79 -57.83 7.41
N VAL A 296 -0.75 -57.25 6.85
CA VAL A 296 -0.85 -56.47 5.62
C VAL A 296 -0.54 -57.33 4.37
N TYR A 297 0.54 -58.12 4.40
CA TYR A 297 0.95 -58.90 3.22
C TYR A 297 -0.01 -59.97 2.77
N PRO A 298 -0.83 -60.59 3.63
CA PRO A 298 -1.90 -61.50 3.17
C PRO A 298 -3.02 -60.79 2.42
N VAL A 299 -3.28 -59.52 2.71
CA VAL A 299 -4.36 -58.70 2.11
C VAL A 299 -3.87 -57.99 0.85
N VAL A 300 -2.64 -57.45 0.89
CA VAL A 300 -1.99 -56.79 -0.25
C VAL A 300 -0.55 -57.26 -0.32
N SER A 301 -0.17 -57.96 -1.40
CA SER A 301 1.17 -58.55 -1.51
C SER A 301 2.27 -57.49 -1.42
N LYS A 302 3.42 -57.89 -0.83
CA LYS A 302 4.60 -57.04 -0.72
C LYS A 302 4.97 -56.41 -2.08
N LYS A 303 4.97 -57.21 -3.15
CA LYS A 303 5.26 -56.77 -4.50
C LYS A 303 4.32 -55.66 -4.98
N THR A 304 3.01 -55.82 -4.72
CA THR A 304 2.00 -54.81 -5.09
C THR A 304 2.22 -53.48 -4.31
N LEU A 305 2.62 -53.57 -3.04
CA LEU A 305 2.96 -52.40 -2.25
C LEU A 305 4.24 -51.69 -2.75
N GLU A 306 5.26 -52.48 -3.10
CA GLU A 306 6.50 -51.94 -3.68
C GLU A 306 6.23 -51.26 -5.03
N GLU A 307 5.38 -51.85 -5.87
CA GLU A 307 4.93 -51.25 -7.14
C GLU A 307 4.14 -49.97 -6.92
N LEU A 308 3.25 -49.91 -5.94
CA LEU A 308 2.50 -48.70 -5.58
C LEU A 308 3.44 -47.58 -5.05
N VAL A 309 4.42 -47.93 -4.22
CA VAL A 309 5.41 -46.98 -3.71
C VAL A 309 6.32 -46.47 -4.82
N ALA A 310 6.81 -47.35 -5.69
CA ALA A 310 7.63 -46.98 -6.84
C ALA A 310 6.88 -46.02 -7.78
N GLU A 311 5.61 -46.36 -8.09
CA GLU A 311 4.76 -45.54 -8.93
C GLU A 311 4.48 -44.18 -8.30
N PHE A 312 4.19 -44.10 -6.99
CA PHE A 312 3.98 -42.86 -6.31
C PHE A 312 5.24 -41.98 -6.26
N LYS A 313 6.41 -42.59 -6.04
CA LYS A 313 7.69 -41.89 -6.11
C LYS A 313 7.98 -41.32 -7.50
N THR A 314 7.64 -42.09 -8.54
CA THR A 314 7.78 -41.63 -9.94
C THR A 314 6.78 -40.54 -10.25
N MET A 315 5.51 -40.67 -9.82
CA MET A 315 4.48 -39.64 -9.96
C MET A 315 4.83 -38.34 -9.24
N GLY A 316 5.46 -38.39 -8.05
CA GLY A 316 5.85 -37.19 -7.30
C GLY A 316 6.92 -36.36 -8.02
N PHE A 317 7.85 -36.99 -8.75
CA PHE A 317 8.83 -36.32 -9.58
C PHE A 317 8.21 -35.71 -10.85
N ASP A 318 7.22 -36.40 -11.42
CA ASP A 318 6.55 -35.92 -12.63
C ASP A 318 5.54 -34.80 -12.35
N PHE A 319 5.01 -34.68 -11.12
CA PHE A 319 4.01 -33.66 -10.80
C PHE A 319 4.53 -32.24 -11.00
N GLU A 320 5.67 -31.89 -10.42
CA GLU A 320 6.25 -30.55 -10.57
C GLU A 320 6.60 -30.28 -12.05
N ARG A 321 7.09 -31.28 -12.75
CA ARG A 321 7.39 -31.20 -14.18
C ARG A 321 6.14 -31.00 -15.03
N GLU A 322 5.09 -31.76 -14.79
CA GLU A 322 3.81 -31.63 -15.50
C GLU A 322 3.14 -30.26 -15.20
N VAL A 323 3.23 -29.78 -13.95
CA VAL A 323 2.78 -28.43 -13.58
C VAL A 323 3.56 -27.37 -14.36
N GLN A 324 4.89 -27.51 -14.42
CA GLN A 324 5.74 -26.58 -15.17
C GLN A 324 5.42 -26.59 -16.67
N GLU A 325 5.20 -27.76 -17.28
CA GLU A 325 4.80 -27.87 -18.67
C GLU A 325 3.42 -27.24 -18.93
N SER A 326 2.47 -27.45 -18.00
CA SER A 326 1.14 -26.81 -18.07
C SER A 326 1.23 -25.29 -17.94
N MET A 327 2.08 -24.80 -17.05
CA MET A 327 2.38 -23.36 -16.91
C MET A 327 3.01 -22.81 -18.19
N ARG A 328 4.00 -23.51 -18.74
CA ARG A 328 4.71 -23.12 -19.98
C ARG A 328 3.74 -22.87 -21.12
N SER A 329 2.83 -23.81 -21.36
CA SER A 329 1.81 -23.69 -22.41
C SER A 329 0.90 -22.47 -22.18
N SER A 330 0.38 -22.30 -20.97
CA SER A 330 -0.52 -21.19 -20.65
C SER A 330 0.21 -19.83 -20.70
N TYR A 331 1.43 -19.77 -20.18
CA TYR A 331 2.25 -18.56 -20.15
C TYR A 331 2.62 -18.10 -21.56
N GLY A 332 3.13 -19.01 -22.39
CA GLY A 332 3.58 -18.68 -23.74
C GLY A 332 2.46 -18.18 -24.65
N HIS A 333 1.24 -18.72 -24.50
CA HIS A 333 0.11 -18.37 -25.36
C HIS A 333 -0.68 -17.14 -24.90
N HIS A 334 -0.82 -16.92 -23.58
CA HIS A 334 -1.75 -15.91 -23.05
C HIS A 334 -1.11 -14.89 -22.13
N TYR A 335 -0.25 -15.33 -21.19
CA TYR A 335 0.19 -14.46 -20.11
C TYR A 335 1.43 -13.63 -20.44
N ARG A 336 2.31 -14.11 -21.33
CA ARG A 336 3.55 -13.42 -21.64
C ARG A 336 3.33 -12.03 -22.25
N SER A 337 2.42 -11.93 -23.22
CA SER A 337 2.07 -10.64 -23.84
C SER A 337 1.46 -9.64 -22.86
N MET A 338 0.80 -10.15 -21.80
CA MET A 338 0.19 -9.35 -20.76
C MET A 338 1.19 -8.87 -19.71
N LEU A 339 2.12 -9.75 -19.31
CA LEU A 339 3.03 -9.47 -18.20
C LEU A 339 4.22 -8.60 -18.59
N MET A 340 4.72 -8.71 -19.83
CA MET A 340 5.86 -7.92 -20.28
C MET A 340 5.62 -6.40 -20.21
N PRO A 341 4.48 -5.84 -20.66
CA PRO A 341 4.20 -4.41 -20.49
C PRO A 341 4.14 -3.96 -19.02
N VAL A 342 3.67 -4.84 -18.09
CA VAL A 342 3.66 -4.53 -16.65
C VAL A 342 5.08 -4.47 -16.10
N LEU A 343 5.93 -5.45 -16.47
CA LEU A 343 7.32 -5.45 -16.04
C LEU A 343 8.07 -4.22 -16.56
N ASP A 344 7.76 -3.76 -17.77
CA ASP A 344 8.36 -2.54 -18.35
C ASP A 344 7.91 -1.27 -17.63
N ALA A 345 6.65 -1.22 -17.19
CA ALA A 345 6.09 -0.06 -16.52
C ALA A 345 6.55 0.09 -15.05
N LEU A 346 7.10 -0.97 -14.45
CA LEU A 346 7.52 -0.98 -13.05
C LEU A 346 9.04 -1.00 -12.92
N ILE A 347 9.57 -0.18 -11.99
CA ILE A 347 11.00 -0.12 -11.66
C ILE A 347 11.21 -0.88 -10.36
N PHE A 348 11.76 -2.10 -10.47
CA PHE A 348 12.04 -2.96 -9.33
C PHE A 348 13.41 -2.66 -8.75
N GLN A 349 13.49 -2.60 -7.43
CA GLN A 349 14.69 -2.29 -6.66
C GLN A 349 14.87 -3.29 -5.51
N SER A 350 16.09 -3.43 -5.02
CA SER A 350 16.40 -4.19 -3.80
C SER A 350 17.62 -3.61 -3.11
N ASN A 351 17.57 -3.50 -1.79
CA ASN A 351 18.69 -3.06 -0.96
C ASN A 351 19.63 -4.22 -0.61
N ASN A 352 19.23 -5.47 -0.91
CA ASN A 352 19.97 -6.69 -0.57
C ASN A 352 20.61 -7.31 -1.82
N THR A 353 21.92 -7.53 -1.75
CA THR A 353 22.70 -8.18 -2.81
C THR A 353 22.25 -9.63 -3.10
N VAL A 354 21.66 -10.33 -2.14
CA VAL A 354 21.12 -11.70 -2.31
C VAL A 354 20.00 -11.74 -3.36
N HIS A 355 19.27 -10.65 -3.54
CA HIS A 355 18.14 -10.57 -4.49
C HIS A 355 18.51 -9.91 -5.82
N ARG A 356 19.74 -9.46 -5.95
CA ARG A 356 20.29 -8.88 -7.17
C ARG A 356 20.10 -9.78 -8.40
N PRO A 357 20.28 -11.12 -8.33
CA PRO A 357 20.02 -11.99 -9.47
C PRO A 357 18.61 -11.89 -10.03
N VAL A 358 17.59 -11.64 -9.19
CA VAL A 358 16.19 -11.47 -9.65
C VAL A 358 16.05 -10.15 -10.45
N ILE A 359 16.69 -9.08 -9.99
CA ILE A 359 16.68 -7.79 -10.70
C ILE A 359 17.42 -7.90 -12.04
N GLU A 360 18.58 -8.55 -12.06
CA GLU A 360 19.35 -8.82 -13.28
C GLU A 360 18.54 -9.68 -14.29
N ALA A 361 17.87 -10.72 -13.78
CA ALA A 361 16.99 -11.54 -14.60
C ALA A 361 15.83 -10.74 -15.20
N LEU A 362 15.20 -9.86 -14.44
CA LEU A 362 14.14 -8.97 -14.95
C LEU A 362 14.67 -8.06 -16.05
N ALA A 363 15.90 -7.54 -15.93
CA ALA A 363 16.54 -6.75 -16.99
C ALA A 363 16.74 -7.58 -18.26
N VAL A 364 17.17 -8.84 -18.13
CA VAL A 364 17.29 -9.77 -19.28
C VAL A 364 15.92 -10.02 -19.94
N LEU A 365 14.86 -10.23 -19.15
CA LEU A 365 13.50 -10.41 -19.69
C LEU A 365 13.04 -9.17 -20.47
N LYS A 366 13.23 -7.98 -19.91
CA LYS A 366 12.89 -6.71 -20.57
C LYS A 366 13.67 -6.50 -21.87
N ALA A 367 14.99 -6.73 -21.87
CA ALA A 367 15.84 -6.58 -23.03
C ALA A 367 15.46 -7.54 -24.17
N ASN A 368 14.93 -8.71 -23.85
CA ASN A 368 14.57 -9.75 -24.79
C ASN A 368 13.07 -9.87 -25.07
N ARG A 369 12.24 -8.90 -24.64
CA ARG A 369 10.77 -9.02 -24.73
C ARG A 369 10.28 -9.32 -26.15
N ASP A 370 10.85 -8.68 -27.16
CA ASP A 370 10.47 -8.79 -28.58
C ASP A 370 11.26 -9.87 -29.33
N SER A 371 12.27 -10.49 -28.70
CA SER A 371 13.07 -11.55 -29.29
C SER A 371 12.22 -12.80 -29.55
N ARG A 372 12.45 -13.46 -30.66
CA ARG A 372 11.81 -14.74 -31.04
C ARG A 372 12.64 -15.97 -30.65
N GLN A 373 13.81 -15.77 -30.02
CA GLN A 373 14.68 -16.86 -29.60
C GLN A 373 13.98 -17.74 -28.56
N GLN A 374 14.12 -19.04 -28.70
CA GLN A 374 13.55 -20.04 -27.78
C GLN A 374 14.45 -20.29 -26.55
N TYR A 375 15.73 -19.96 -26.66
CA TYR A 375 16.73 -20.22 -25.64
C TYR A 375 17.57 -19.00 -25.38
N TYR A 376 17.94 -18.81 -24.11
CA TYR A 376 19.03 -17.93 -23.69
C TYR A 376 20.35 -18.72 -23.65
N ASN A 377 21.48 -18.06 -23.80
CA ASN A 377 22.77 -18.63 -23.45
C ASN A 377 22.88 -18.69 -21.91
N ALA A 378 23.30 -19.83 -21.37
CA ALA A 378 23.38 -20.02 -19.92
C ALA A 378 24.34 -19.06 -19.22
N ALA A 379 25.33 -18.53 -19.95
CA ALA A 379 26.27 -17.53 -19.41
C ALA A 379 25.66 -16.13 -19.24
N ASP A 380 24.57 -15.83 -19.98
CA ASP A 380 23.99 -14.49 -20.04
C ASP A 380 22.82 -14.29 -19.05
N VAL A 381 22.44 -15.34 -18.31
CA VAL A 381 21.30 -15.31 -17.40
C VAL A 381 21.65 -15.84 -16.01
N PRO A 382 21.29 -15.15 -14.93
CA PRO A 382 21.49 -15.65 -13.58
C PRO A 382 20.56 -16.83 -13.31
N LEU A 383 21.10 -17.97 -12.91
CA LEU A 383 20.35 -19.17 -12.57
C LEU A 383 20.22 -19.36 -11.04
N GLU A 384 21.26 -18.98 -10.31
CA GLU A 384 21.32 -19.12 -8.85
C GLU A 384 20.35 -18.17 -8.17
N GLY A 385 19.61 -18.67 -7.17
CA GLY A 385 18.58 -17.90 -6.47
C GLY A 385 17.26 -17.74 -7.24
N ILE A 386 17.18 -18.20 -8.50
CA ILE A 386 16.01 -18.11 -9.39
C ILE A 386 15.46 -19.50 -9.69
N VAL A 387 16.33 -20.40 -10.17
CA VAL A 387 15.95 -21.74 -10.60
C VAL A 387 16.22 -22.72 -9.49
N SER A 388 15.17 -23.37 -8.96
CA SER A 388 15.34 -24.40 -7.94
C SER A 388 16.04 -25.62 -8.52
N THR A 389 16.74 -26.41 -7.68
CA THR A 389 17.44 -27.64 -8.07
C THR A 389 16.50 -28.61 -8.77
N LYS A 390 15.24 -28.70 -8.33
CA LYS A 390 14.21 -29.59 -8.91
C LYS A 390 13.77 -29.21 -10.32
N LEU A 391 13.86 -27.93 -10.68
CA LEU A 391 13.45 -27.43 -12.00
C LEU A 391 14.64 -27.21 -12.92
N ARG A 392 15.88 -27.46 -12.47
CA ARG A 392 17.09 -27.22 -13.25
C ARG A 392 17.08 -27.97 -14.57
N ASP A 393 16.72 -29.27 -14.55
CA ASP A 393 16.70 -30.13 -15.75
C ASP A 393 15.60 -29.75 -16.74
N VAL A 394 14.58 -29.01 -16.31
CA VAL A 394 13.50 -28.50 -17.18
C VAL A 394 13.82 -27.14 -17.77
N VAL A 395 14.66 -26.38 -17.06
CA VAL A 395 15.07 -25.02 -17.46
C VAL A 395 16.35 -25.03 -18.27
N VAL A 396 17.35 -25.84 -17.89
CA VAL A 396 18.64 -25.91 -18.53
C VAL A 396 18.70 -27.18 -19.38
N GLU A 397 18.93 -27.03 -20.66
CA GLU A 397 19.05 -28.11 -21.64
C GLU A 397 20.43 -28.03 -22.30
N GLN A 398 20.97 -29.16 -22.74
CA GLN A 398 22.19 -29.18 -23.56
C GLN A 398 21.84 -29.10 -25.03
N ASP A 399 22.61 -28.31 -25.77
CA ASP A 399 22.55 -28.27 -27.23
C ASP A 399 23.23 -29.50 -27.87
N LYS A 400 23.20 -29.59 -29.17
CA LYS A 400 23.83 -30.70 -29.91
C LYS A 400 25.34 -30.80 -29.70
N ASN A 401 25.97 -29.73 -29.22
CA ASN A 401 27.41 -29.63 -28.97
C ASN A 401 27.75 -29.79 -27.46
N GLY A 402 26.80 -30.17 -26.64
CA GLY A 402 26.95 -30.32 -25.20
C GLY A 402 27.05 -29.00 -24.42
N LYS A 403 26.72 -27.86 -25.03
CA LYS A 403 26.73 -26.55 -24.36
C LYS A 403 25.38 -26.31 -23.72
N ASP A 404 25.41 -25.84 -22.48
CA ASP A 404 24.19 -25.51 -21.73
C ASP A 404 23.47 -24.31 -22.34
N ARG A 405 22.16 -24.44 -22.52
CA ARG A 405 21.24 -23.41 -22.97
C ARG A 405 20.02 -23.36 -22.05
N VAL A 406 19.44 -22.21 -21.89
CA VAL A 406 18.33 -21.98 -20.94
C VAL A 406 17.03 -21.84 -21.72
N ASN A 407 16.06 -22.73 -21.44
CA ASN A 407 14.73 -22.64 -22.03
C ASN A 407 14.04 -21.36 -21.56
N ARG A 408 13.77 -20.47 -22.51
CA ARG A 408 13.31 -19.11 -22.24
C ARG A 408 12.02 -19.06 -21.43
N ILE A 409 10.99 -19.77 -21.87
CA ILE A 409 9.67 -19.73 -21.24
C ILE A 409 9.72 -20.29 -19.82
N ASN A 410 10.42 -21.40 -19.62
CA ASN A 410 10.57 -21.99 -18.29
C ASN A 410 11.36 -21.08 -17.34
N TYR A 411 12.39 -20.40 -17.86
CA TYR A 411 13.17 -19.43 -17.11
C TYR A 411 12.33 -18.20 -16.72
N GLU A 412 11.61 -17.60 -17.68
CA GLU A 412 10.72 -16.46 -17.43
C GLU A 412 9.71 -16.78 -16.31
N ILE A 413 9.14 -17.99 -16.30
CA ILE A 413 8.24 -18.45 -15.23
C ILE A 413 8.95 -18.53 -13.87
N CYS A 414 10.19 -19.04 -13.83
CA CYS A 414 10.97 -19.11 -12.59
C CYS A 414 11.28 -17.69 -12.07
N VAL A 415 11.68 -16.77 -12.93
CA VAL A 415 11.91 -15.36 -12.57
C VAL A 415 10.66 -14.72 -11.97
N LEU A 416 9.49 -14.91 -12.61
CA LEU A 416 8.22 -14.36 -12.12
C LEU A 416 7.82 -14.95 -10.76
N ARG A 417 8.03 -16.25 -10.54
CA ARG A 417 7.78 -16.89 -9.24
C ARG A 417 8.73 -16.36 -8.15
N ALA A 418 10.00 -16.18 -8.47
CA ALA A 418 10.99 -15.57 -7.57
C ALA A 418 10.61 -14.13 -7.24
N LEU A 419 10.27 -13.31 -8.25
CA LEU A 419 9.79 -11.94 -8.07
C LEU A 419 8.55 -11.88 -7.16
N ARG A 420 7.54 -12.71 -7.42
CA ARG A 420 6.33 -12.77 -6.58
C ARG A 420 6.67 -13.03 -5.11
N LYS A 421 7.55 -14.00 -4.85
CA LYS A 421 7.97 -14.34 -3.49
C LYS A 421 8.64 -13.14 -2.82
N ARG A 422 9.56 -12.46 -3.51
CA ARG A 422 10.35 -11.35 -2.96
C ARG A 422 9.56 -10.05 -2.80
N LEU A 423 8.60 -9.78 -3.67
CA LEU A 423 7.63 -8.68 -3.48
C LEU A 423 6.71 -8.95 -2.28
N GLY A 424 6.28 -10.20 -2.08
CA GLY A 424 5.45 -10.58 -0.93
C GLY A 424 6.16 -10.43 0.42
N THR A 425 7.48 -10.60 0.46
CA THR A 425 8.33 -10.40 1.64
C THR A 425 8.94 -8.99 1.73
N LYS A 426 8.64 -8.10 0.78
CA LYS A 426 9.21 -6.75 0.65
C LYS A 426 10.74 -6.72 0.54
N GLU A 427 11.37 -7.81 0.13
CA GLU A 427 12.81 -7.87 -0.17
C GLU A 427 13.15 -7.22 -1.52
N ILE A 428 12.17 -7.22 -2.43
CA ILE A 428 12.14 -6.39 -3.64
C ILE A 428 11.00 -5.39 -3.46
N TRP A 429 11.26 -4.15 -3.80
CA TRP A 429 10.31 -3.05 -3.75
C TRP A 429 10.22 -2.36 -5.11
N VAL A 430 9.23 -1.50 -5.30
CA VAL A 430 8.98 -0.82 -6.58
C VAL A 430 9.01 0.68 -6.37
N ASP A 431 9.75 1.35 -7.22
CA ASP A 431 9.84 2.81 -7.21
C ASP A 431 8.46 3.44 -7.52
N GLY A 432 8.11 4.49 -6.79
CA GLY A 432 6.81 5.15 -6.91
C GLY A 432 5.62 4.40 -6.27
N ALA A 433 5.83 3.24 -5.62
CA ALA A 433 4.80 2.55 -4.85
C ALA A 433 4.65 3.15 -3.44
N ASP A 434 3.48 2.99 -2.81
CA ASP A 434 3.23 3.35 -1.41
C ASP A 434 3.35 2.11 -0.49
N ARG A 435 2.60 1.04 -0.78
CA ARG A 435 2.65 -0.21 -0.01
C ARG A 435 3.89 -1.06 -0.29
N TYR A 436 4.37 -1.02 -1.54
CA TYR A 436 5.54 -1.76 -2.01
C TYR A 436 6.78 -0.86 -2.14
N ARG A 437 6.85 0.22 -1.33
CA ARG A 437 7.99 1.13 -1.26
C ARG A 437 9.19 0.49 -0.57
N ASN A 438 10.34 1.17 -0.66
CA ASN A 438 11.54 0.78 0.08
C ASN A 438 11.25 0.69 1.59
N PRO A 439 11.42 -0.50 2.23
CA PRO A 439 11.16 -0.67 3.66
C PRO A 439 12.01 0.24 4.56
N GLU A 440 13.17 0.70 4.10
CA GLU A 440 14.02 1.62 4.85
C GLU A 440 13.35 2.99 5.06
N GLN A 441 12.39 3.36 4.23
CA GLN A 441 11.60 4.59 4.42
C GLN A 441 10.66 4.53 5.64
N ASP A 442 10.41 3.36 6.17
CA ASP A 442 9.59 3.16 7.37
C ASP A 442 10.42 3.25 8.66
N LEU A 443 11.76 3.33 8.54
CA LEU A 443 12.66 3.46 9.67
C LEU A 443 12.78 4.93 10.13
N PRO A 444 12.99 5.18 11.43
CA PRO A 444 13.30 6.51 11.93
C PRO A 444 14.52 7.13 11.22
N ALA A 445 14.49 8.44 11.02
CA ALA A 445 15.56 9.15 10.29
C ALA A 445 16.96 8.96 10.92
N ASP A 446 17.02 8.76 12.24
CA ASP A 446 18.25 8.53 13.01
C ASP A 446 18.55 7.04 13.24
N PHE A 447 17.83 6.13 12.55
CA PHE A 447 17.98 4.68 12.74
C PHE A 447 19.40 4.19 12.45
N ALA A 448 20.04 4.72 11.39
CA ALA A 448 21.41 4.31 11.03
C ALA A 448 22.41 4.62 12.15
N ASP A 449 22.27 5.77 12.81
CA ASP A 449 23.15 6.24 13.86
C ASP A 449 22.85 5.57 15.23
N LYS A 450 21.58 5.24 15.48
CA LYS A 450 21.08 4.68 16.75
C LYS A 450 20.63 3.24 16.66
N ARG A 451 21.09 2.50 15.68
CA ARG A 451 20.65 1.14 15.37
C ARG A 451 20.67 0.20 16.59
N ASP A 452 21.78 0.19 17.35
CA ASP A 452 21.92 -0.66 18.53
C ASP A 452 20.95 -0.30 19.66
N SER A 453 20.62 0.98 19.79
CA SER A 453 19.63 1.47 20.75
C SER A 453 18.22 1.00 20.39
N TYR A 454 17.84 1.07 19.10
CA TYR A 454 16.56 0.56 18.63
C TYR A 454 16.41 -0.96 18.79
N TYR A 455 17.47 -1.72 18.49
CA TYR A 455 17.48 -3.16 18.72
C TYR A 455 17.39 -3.52 20.21
N ALA A 456 18.04 -2.76 21.08
CA ALA A 456 17.93 -2.96 22.52
C ALA A 456 16.51 -2.69 23.06
N MET A 457 15.78 -1.72 22.46
CA MET A 457 14.38 -1.45 22.80
C MET A 457 13.43 -2.58 22.38
N LEU A 458 13.75 -3.30 21.30
CA LEU A 458 12.93 -4.40 20.79
C LEU A 458 13.20 -5.73 21.51
N ASP A 459 14.16 -5.76 22.43
CA ASP A 459 14.60 -6.97 23.16
C ASP A 459 14.87 -8.16 22.21
N VAL A 460 15.35 -7.87 21.00
CA VAL A 460 15.66 -8.88 20.00
C VAL A 460 17.05 -9.46 20.31
N PRO A 461 17.19 -10.79 20.45
CA PRO A 461 18.48 -11.41 20.67
C PRO A 461 19.48 -11.05 19.56
N LYS A 462 20.68 -10.59 19.93
CA LYS A 462 21.75 -10.24 18.96
C LYS A 462 22.26 -11.46 18.20
N ASP A 463 22.04 -12.65 18.73
CA ASP A 463 22.45 -13.91 18.12
C ASP A 463 21.28 -14.54 17.36
N VAL A 464 21.46 -14.68 16.05
CA VAL A 464 20.46 -15.30 15.15
C VAL A 464 20.14 -16.74 15.59
N ALA A 465 21.09 -17.49 16.17
CA ALA A 465 20.88 -18.85 16.65
C ALA A 465 19.88 -18.88 17.82
N VAL A 466 20.03 -17.98 18.78
CA VAL A 466 19.09 -17.83 19.93
C VAL A 466 17.70 -17.42 19.45
N PHE A 467 17.61 -16.57 18.44
CA PHE A 467 16.32 -16.16 17.85
C PHE A 467 15.62 -17.32 17.15
N ILE A 468 16.36 -18.16 16.41
CA ILE A 468 15.83 -19.36 15.77
C ILE A 468 15.34 -20.39 16.80
N GLU A 469 16.06 -20.60 17.88
CA GLU A 469 15.64 -21.50 18.98
C GLU A 469 14.36 -21.03 19.66
N GLN A 470 14.19 -19.71 19.86
CA GLN A 470 12.97 -19.12 20.43
C GLN A 470 11.73 -19.25 19.50
N ILE A 471 11.93 -19.28 18.18
CA ILE A 471 10.83 -19.48 17.22
C ILE A 471 10.45 -20.97 17.11
N GLN A 472 11.38 -21.89 17.40
CA GLN A 472 11.16 -23.34 17.31
C GLN A 472 10.61 -23.95 18.63
N SER A 473 10.69 -23.24 19.74
CA SER A 473 10.09 -23.60 21.03
C SER A 473 8.63 -23.11 21.13
#